data_4664de2227c24d978521ea0a813661cc
#
_entry.id   4664de2227c24d978521ea0a813661cc
#
_cell.length_a   1.000
_cell.length_b   1.000
_cell.length_c   1.000
_cell.angle_alpha   90.00
_cell.angle_beta   90.00
_cell.angle_gamma   90.00
#
_symmetry.space_group_name_H-M   'P 1'
#
loop_
_entity.id
_entity.type
_entity.pdbx_description
1 polymer ?
#
loop_
_entity_poly.entity_id
_entity_poly.type
_entity_poly.pdbx_seq_one_letter_code
_entity_poly.pdbx_strand_id
1 'polypeptide(L)'
;MKWDSVYHNQLEILREALSKLHRPHVTALIDKILSTQGSLFFVGVGKNGHVAAKAASTFSSLNIKSFYLDPVEALHGALSVVTDDDLVIGVSKSGNTSELYAVFAALREKSSNISIVLVHSNDTISNRCEAISDFSLFVKISHECDMFNIVPIASVAAFTVLFQSLAIHLAHHRGLSLDTFLENHPGGHIGTLRKQ
;
A
#
# COMPACT_ATOMS: atom_id res chain seq x y z
N MET A 1 23.65 21.99 3.56
CA MET A 1 22.34 21.79 4.20
C MET A 1 22.59 21.27 5.61
N LYS A 2 21.93 21.81 6.65
CA LYS A 2 22.07 21.31 8.02
C LYS A 2 21.24 20.03 8.18
N TRP A 3 21.73 19.06 8.96
CA TRP A 3 21.02 17.81 9.23
C TRP A 3 19.57 18.03 9.67
N ASP A 4 19.35 18.94 10.62
CA ASP A 4 18.01 19.22 11.17
C ASP A 4 17.02 19.70 10.10
N SER A 5 17.47 20.48 9.12
CA SER A 5 16.60 20.95 8.05
C SER A 5 16.17 19.83 7.10
N VAL A 6 16.95 18.74 6.99
CA VAL A 6 16.63 17.62 6.11
C VAL A 6 15.40 16.86 6.60
N TYR A 7 15.42 16.43 7.87
CA TYR A 7 14.30 15.66 8.41
C TYR A 7 13.07 16.52 8.69
N HIS A 8 13.23 17.80 9.11
CA HIS A 8 12.10 18.72 9.26
C HIS A 8 11.35 18.91 7.96
N ASN A 9 12.06 19.10 6.84
CA ASN A 9 11.45 19.22 5.52
C ASN A 9 10.66 17.95 5.13
N GLN A 10 11.20 16.76 5.40
CA GLN A 10 10.48 15.51 5.17
C GLN A 10 9.19 15.44 6.00
N LEU A 11 9.25 15.80 7.28
CA LEU A 11 8.08 15.78 8.18
C LEU A 11 6.98 16.73 7.70
N GLU A 12 7.35 17.94 7.23
CA GLU A 12 6.40 18.90 6.70
C GLU A 12 5.71 18.38 5.44
N ILE A 13 6.46 17.80 4.49
CA ILE A 13 5.87 17.23 3.27
C ILE A 13 4.96 16.05 3.59
N LEU A 14 5.37 15.20 4.51
CA LEU A 14 4.57 14.07 4.96
C LEU A 14 3.26 14.54 5.60
N ARG A 15 3.32 15.53 6.49
CA ARG A 15 2.15 16.14 7.10
C ARG A 15 1.21 16.75 6.04
N GLU A 16 1.78 17.49 5.09
CA GLU A 16 1.01 18.09 3.99
C GLU A 16 0.31 17.02 3.15
N ALA A 17 1.04 15.99 2.71
CA ALA A 17 0.53 14.92 1.88
C ALA A 17 -0.65 14.20 2.53
N LEU A 18 -0.52 13.82 3.81
CA LEU A 18 -1.54 13.07 4.53
C LEU A 18 -2.74 13.96 4.91
N SER A 19 -2.52 15.25 5.22
CA SER A 19 -3.62 16.18 5.53
C SER A 19 -4.49 16.54 4.32
N LYS A 20 -3.94 16.42 3.11
CA LYS A 20 -4.62 16.73 1.84
C LYS A 20 -5.23 15.49 1.15
N LEU A 21 -5.20 14.34 1.78
CA LEU A 21 -5.88 13.16 1.26
C LEU A 21 -7.37 13.44 1.04
N HIS A 22 -7.89 13.05 -0.12
CA HIS A 22 -9.30 13.15 -0.42
C HIS A 22 -10.09 12.13 0.41
N ARG A 23 -10.72 12.58 1.48
CA ARG A 23 -11.40 11.72 2.46
C ARG A 23 -12.37 10.71 1.83
N PRO A 24 -13.22 11.06 0.86
CA PRO A 24 -14.08 10.09 0.18
C PRO A 24 -13.31 8.92 -0.45
N HIS A 25 -12.13 9.16 -1.07
CA HIS A 25 -11.33 8.08 -1.64
C HIS A 25 -10.67 7.22 -0.57
N VAL A 26 -10.28 7.80 0.57
CA VAL A 26 -9.78 7.03 1.72
C VAL A 26 -10.89 6.14 2.27
N THR A 27 -12.11 6.67 2.43
CA THR A 27 -13.29 5.91 2.87
C THR A 27 -13.60 4.79 1.88
N ALA A 28 -13.61 5.07 0.57
CA ALA A 28 -13.83 4.06 -0.46
C ALA A 28 -12.79 2.93 -0.40
N LEU A 29 -11.52 3.25 -0.14
CA LEU A 29 -10.49 2.23 0.05
C LEU A 29 -10.73 1.38 1.31
N ILE A 30 -11.12 2.01 2.43
CA ILE A 30 -11.46 1.33 3.68
C ILE A 30 -12.64 0.38 3.44
N ASP A 31 -13.72 0.86 2.83
CA ASP A 31 -14.93 0.07 2.54
C ASP A 31 -14.63 -1.10 1.60
N LYS A 32 -13.76 -0.86 0.59
CA LYS A 32 -13.33 -1.90 -0.32
C LYS A 32 -12.54 -3.00 0.39
N ILE A 33 -11.61 -2.62 1.29
CA ILE A 33 -10.86 -3.59 2.09
C ILE A 33 -11.78 -4.35 3.06
N LEU A 34 -12.76 -3.68 3.66
CA LEU A 34 -13.70 -4.32 4.58
C LEU A 34 -14.64 -5.31 3.87
N SER A 35 -15.03 -5.01 2.63
CA SER A 35 -15.91 -5.85 1.81
C SER A 35 -15.20 -7.00 1.10
N THR A 36 -13.86 -6.98 1.02
CA THR A 36 -13.07 -8.04 0.39
C THR A 36 -13.18 -9.35 1.16
N GLN A 37 -13.62 -10.41 0.48
CA GLN A 37 -13.81 -11.74 1.08
C GLN A 37 -12.53 -12.57 1.06
N GLY A 38 -11.65 -12.32 0.10
CA GLY A 38 -10.37 -12.98 -0.09
C GLY A 38 -9.23 -12.32 0.66
N SER A 39 -8.12 -12.16 -0.04
CA SER A 39 -6.87 -11.60 0.46
C SER A 39 -6.61 -10.21 -0.15
N LEU A 40 -5.75 -9.45 0.52
CA LEU A 40 -5.17 -8.23 -0.04
C LEU A 40 -3.82 -8.57 -0.66
N PHE A 41 -3.61 -8.21 -1.93
CA PHE A 41 -2.31 -8.33 -2.58
C PHE A 41 -1.72 -6.94 -2.82
N PHE A 42 -0.58 -6.66 -2.19
CA PHE A 42 0.15 -5.42 -2.39
C PHE A 42 1.22 -5.60 -3.45
N VAL A 43 1.24 -4.72 -4.45
CA VAL A 43 2.15 -4.79 -5.60
C VAL A 43 2.89 -3.47 -5.77
N GLY A 44 4.18 -3.51 -6.00
CA GLY A 44 5.00 -2.32 -6.26
C GLY A 44 6.37 -2.69 -6.78
N VAL A 45 7.07 -1.72 -7.37
CA VAL A 45 8.38 -1.91 -7.98
C VAL A 45 9.45 -1.07 -7.27
N GLY A 46 10.65 -1.62 -7.11
CA GLY A 46 11.76 -0.92 -6.48
C GLY A 46 11.43 -0.47 -5.05
N LYS A 47 11.62 0.81 -4.73
CA LYS A 47 11.32 1.33 -3.38
C LYS A 47 9.83 1.22 -3.02
N ASN A 48 8.93 1.33 -3.99
CA ASN A 48 7.51 1.08 -3.78
C ASN A 48 7.18 -0.40 -3.57
N GLY A 49 8.01 -1.32 -4.07
CA GLY A 49 7.96 -2.75 -3.72
C GLY A 49 8.24 -2.98 -2.24
N HIS A 50 9.22 -2.26 -1.66
CA HIS A 50 9.48 -2.32 -0.21
C HIS A 50 8.31 -1.74 0.60
N VAL A 51 7.65 -0.68 0.11
CA VAL A 51 6.41 -0.16 0.73
C VAL A 51 5.30 -1.20 0.68
N ALA A 52 5.09 -1.83 -0.48
CA ALA A 52 4.08 -2.86 -0.67
C ALA A 52 4.32 -4.08 0.23
N ALA A 53 5.57 -4.57 0.30
CA ALA A 53 5.95 -5.66 1.19
C ALA A 53 5.76 -5.30 2.67
N LYS A 54 6.15 -4.06 3.08
CA LYS A 54 5.91 -3.56 4.45
C LYS A 54 4.43 -3.45 4.76
N ALA A 55 3.61 -2.97 3.81
CA ALA A 55 2.17 -2.89 3.97
C ALA A 55 1.58 -4.29 4.19
N ALA A 56 1.87 -5.25 3.31
CA ALA A 56 1.42 -6.63 3.44
C ALA A 56 1.78 -7.23 4.81
N SER A 57 3.03 -7.08 5.24
CA SER A 57 3.48 -7.55 6.55
C SER A 57 2.75 -6.89 7.71
N THR A 58 2.49 -5.56 7.63
CA THR A 58 1.79 -4.83 8.68
C THR A 58 0.34 -5.26 8.79
N PHE A 59 -0.37 -5.38 7.67
CA PHE A 59 -1.76 -5.84 7.63
C PHE A 59 -1.88 -7.27 8.15
N SER A 60 -0.99 -8.18 7.72
CA SER A 60 -0.96 -9.57 8.22
C SER A 60 -0.76 -9.64 9.72
N SER A 61 0.17 -8.85 10.28
CA SER A 61 0.42 -8.82 11.72
C SER A 61 -0.79 -8.31 12.53
N LEU A 62 -1.67 -7.55 11.89
CA LEU A 62 -2.91 -7.03 12.46
C LEU A 62 -4.15 -7.87 12.06
N ASN A 63 -3.93 -9.14 11.74
CA ASN A 63 -4.97 -10.13 11.41
C ASN A 63 -5.82 -9.78 10.18
N ILE A 64 -5.21 -9.10 9.20
CA ILE A 64 -5.81 -8.81 7.90
C ILE A 64 -5.06 -9.60 6.85
N LYS A 65 -5.67 -10.63 6.28
CA LYS A 65 -5.04 -11.55 5.32
C LYS A 65 -4.46 -10.81 4.13
N SER A 66 -3.14 -10.71 4.05
CA SER A 66 -2.46 -9.89 3.06
C SER A 66 -1.09 -10.42 2.68
N PHE A 67 -0.72 -10.22 1.42
CA PHE A 67 0.50 -10.73 0.81
C PHE A 67 1.15 -9.64 -0.05
N TYR A 68 2.47 -9.70 -0.14
CA TYR A 68 3.21 -8.98 -1.18
C TYR A 68 3.26 -9.87 -2.43
N LEU A 69 2.89 -9.31 -3.56
CA LEU A 69 3.00 -9.95 -4.87
C LEU A 69 4.11 -9.24 -5.65
N ASP A 70 5.23 -9.93 -5.83
CA ASP A 70 6.33 -9.41 -6.64
C ASP A 70 5.90 -9.32 -8.11
N PRO A 71 6.10 -8.18 -8.78
CA PRO A 71 5.67 -8.00 -10.17
C PRO A 71 6.31 -8.96 -11.17
N VAL A 72 7.57 -9.37 -10.95
CA VAL A 72 8.26 -10.31 -11.82
C VAL A 72 7.69 -11.71 -11.61
N GLU A 73 7.61 -12.17 -10.37
CA GLU A 73 7.01 -13.47 -10.03
C GLU A 73 5.54 -13.53 -10.47
N ALA A 74 4.80 -12.44 -10.36
CA ALA A 74 3.42 -12.34 -10.82
C ALA A 74 3.32 -12.71 -12.31
N LEU A 75 4.14 -12.09 -13.16
CA LEU A 75 4.16 -12.32 -14.60
C LEU A 75 4.75 -13.70 -15.00
N HIS A 76 5.38 -14.40 -14.05
CA HIS A 76 5.94 -15.73 -14.24
C HIS A 76 5.16 -16.85 -13.52
N GLY A 77 3.86 -16.61 -13.26
CA GLY A 77 2.94 -17.65 -12.78
C GLY A 77 2.29 -17.37 -11.42
N ALA A 78 2.84 -16.47 -10.58
CA ALA A 78 2.28 -16.18 -9.26
C ALA A 78 0.90 -15.49 -9.33
N LEU A 79 0.46 -14.95 -10.48
CA LEU A 79 -0.91 -14.47 -10.67
C LEU A 79 -1.97 -15.57 -10.49
N SER A 80 -1.58 -16.84 -10.51
CA SER A 80 -2.52 -17.96 -10.32
C SER A 80 -3.24 -17.93 -8.98
N VAL A 81 -2.60 -17.38 -7.94
CA VAL A 81 -3.16 -17.30 -6.58
C VAL A 81 -4.19 -16.18 -6.39
N VAL A 82 -4.25 -15.20 -7.31
CA VAL A 82 -5.21 -14.09 -7.23
C VAL A 82 -6.55 -14.52 -7.83
N THR A 83 -7.62 -14.32 -7.09
CA THR A 83 -9.00 -14.69 -7.46
C THR A 83 -9.93 -13.47 -7.50
N ASP A 84 -11.17 -13.65 -7.93
CA ASP A 84 -12.19 -12.59 -7.98
C ASP A 84 -12.60 -12.07 -6.58
N ASP A 85 -12.35 -12.84 -5.53
CA ASP A 85 -12.64 -12.45 -4.15
C ASP A 85 -11.55 -11.55 -3.53
N ASP A 86 -10.42 -11.38 -4.24
CA ASP A 86 -9.25 -10.66 -3.74
C ASP A 86 -9.25 -9.18 -4.15
N LEU A 87 -8.49 -8.39 -3.43
CA LEU A 87 -8.20 -7.00 -3.74
C LEU A 87 -6.70 -6.82 -4.01
N VAL A 88 -6.36 -6.31 -5.18
CA VAL A 88 -4.99 -5.96 -5.54
C VAL A 88 -4.78 -4.46 -5.37
N ILE A 89 -3.78 -4.07 -4.58
CA ILE A 89 -3.43 -2.68 -4.28
C ILE A 89 -2.04 -2.40 -4.85
N GLY A 90 -1.99 -1.65 -5.93
CA GLY A 90 -0.75 -1.22 -6.55
C GLY A 90 -0.22 0.07 -5.95
N VAL A 91 1.10 0.16 -5.82
CA VAL A 91 1.80 1.33 -5.29
C VAL A 91 2.79 1.85 -6.31
N SER A 92 2.58 3.06 -6.81
CA SER A 92 3.48 3.68 -7.79
C SER A 92 3.43 5.20 -7.68
N LYS A 93 4.58 5.86 -7.49
CA LYS A 93 4.61 7.33 -7.48
C LYS A 93 4.07 7.91 -8.78
N SER A 94 4.53 7.43 -9.92
CA SER A 94 4.14 7.94 -11.24
C SER A 94 2.81 7.41 -11.76
N GLY A 95 2.33 6.26 -11.25
CA GLY A 95 1.20 5.54 -11.83
C GLY A 95 1.48 4.95 -13.23
N ASN A 96 2.72 5.06 -13.71
CA ASN A 96 3.11 4.66 -15.07
C ASN A 96 4.22 3.59 -15.09
N THR A 97 4.49 2.95 -13.95
CA THR A 97 5.49 1.88 -13.86
C THR A 97 5.09 0.72 -14.76
N SER A 98 5.94 0.38 -15.72
CA SER A 98 5.64 -0.60 -16.77
C SER A 98 5.32 -1.98 -16.25
N GLU A 99 6.07 -2.45 -15.24
CA GLU A 99 5.87 -3.76 -14.62
C GLU A 99 4.56 -3.81 -13.83
N LEU A 100 4.21 -2.74 -13.11
CA LEU A 100 2.94 -2.66 -12.40
C LEU A 100 1.75 -2.65 -13.38
N TYR A 101 1.89 -1.88 -14.47
CA TYR A 101 0.88 -1.88 -15.53
C TYR A 101 0.71 -3.27 -16.16
N ALA A 102 1.81 -3.98 -16.45
CA ALA A 102 1.75 -5.33 -17.01
C ALA A 102 1.03 -6.31 -16.07
N VAL A 103 1.28 -6.23 -14.75
CA VAL A 103 0.56 -7.03 -13.75
C VAL A 103 -0.95 -6.71 -13.77
N PHE A 104 -1.31 -5.42 -13.77
CA PHE A 104 -2.72 -5.01 -13.80
C PHE A 104 -3.43 -5.46 -15.10
N ALA A 105 -2.75 -5.30 -16.24
CA ALA A 105 -3.27 -5.76 -17.53
C ALA A 105 -3.51 -7.27 -17.54
N ALA A 106 -2.54 -8.06 -17.07
CA ALA A 106 -2.67 -9.51 -16.98
C ALA A 106 -3.78 -9.95 -16.02
N LEU A 107 -4.00 -9.22 -14.92
CA LEU A 107 -5.12 -9.46 -14.01
C LEU A 107 -6.46 -9.17 -14.70
N ARG A 108 -6.58 -8.08 -15.46
CA ARG A 108 -7.78 -7.77 -16.23
C ARG A 108 -8.07 -8.78 -17.33
N GLU A 109 -7.04 -9.29 -18.00
CA GLU A 109 -7.19 -10.40 -18.96
C GLU A 109 -7.62 -11.69 -18.28
N LYS A 110 -7.14 -11.96 -17.06
CA LYS A 110 -7.52 -13.13 -16.27
C LYS A 110 -9.01 -13.06 -15.85
N SER A 111 -9.45 -11.92 -15.29
CA SER A 111 -10.83 -11.66 -14.91
C SER A 111 -11.09 -10.17 -14.73
N SER A 112 -12.21 -9.68 -15.29
CA SER A 112 -12.69 -8.32 -15.06
C SER A 112 -13.22 -8.08 -13.64
N ASN A 113 -13.50 -9.13 -12.87
CA ASN A 113 -14.07 -9.05 -11.53
C ASN A 113 -13.01 -8.83 -10.43
N ILE A 114 -11.72 -9.15 -10.72
CA ILE A 114 -10.64 -8.89 -9.77
C ILE A 114 -10.61 -7.41 -9.45
N SER A 115 -10.68 -7.08 -8.16
CA SER A 115 -10.64 -5.69 -7.72
C SER A 115 -9.23 -5.14 -7.73
N ILE A 116 -9.02 -3.99 -8.38
CA ILE A 116 -7.71 -3.34 -8.51
C ILE A 116 -7.81 -1.89 -8.05
N VAL A 117 -6.96 -1.50 -7.11
CA VAL A 117 -6.82 -0.12 -6.63
C VAL A 117 -5.38 0.35 -6.82
N LEU A 118 -5.22 1.60 -7.23
CA LEU A 118 -3.92 2.24 -7.35
C LEU A 118 -3.74 3.30 -6.27
N VAL A 119 -2.59 3.29 -5.57
CA VAL A 119 -2.13 4.40 -4.73
C VAL A 119 -0.97 5.08 -5.43
N HIS A 120 -1.11 6.38 -5.73
CA HIS A 120 -0.13 7.11 -6.53
C HIS A 120 0.02 8.59 -6.13
N SER A 121 1.03 9.27 -6.72
CA SER A 121 1.29 10.70 -6.51
C SER A 121 1.32 11.50 -7.82
N ASN A 122 0.88 10.91 -8.93
CA ASN A 122 0.87 11.56 -10.23
C ASN A 122 -0.45 12.31 -10.43
N ASP A 123 -0.38 13.63 -10.63
CA ASP A 123 -1.51 14.51 -10.91
C ASP A 123 -1.69 14.82 -12.42
N THR A 124 -0.94 14.15 -13.29
CA THR A 124 -1.09 14.28 -14.74
C THR A 124 -2.19 13.37 -15.28
N ILE A 125 -2.82 13.81 -16.37
CA ILE A 125 -3.94 13.10 -17.03
C ILE A 125 -3.52 11.70 -17.59
N SER A 126 -2.23 11.47 -17.81
CA SER A 126 -1.71 10.23 -18.38
C SER A 126 -1.18 9.27 -17.31
N ASN A 127 -2.09 8.58 -16.63
CA ASN A 127 -1.77 7.55 -15.65
C ASN A 127 -2.29 6.18 -16.16
N ARG A 128 -1.40 5.37 -16.73
CA ARG A 128 -1.77 4.11 -17.36
C ARG A 128 -2.32 3.08 -16.37
N CYS A 129 -1.74 3.00 -15.17
CA CYS A 129 -2.23 2.08 -14.16
C CYS A 129 -3.59 2.50 -13.62
N GLU A 130 -3.85 3.81 -13.49
CA GLU A 130 -5.15 4.33 -13.07
C GLU A 130 -6.24 4.00 -14.08
N ALA A 131 -5.94 4.11 -15.38
CA ALA A 131 -6.91 3.85 -16.45
C ALA A 131 -7.49 2.42 -16.45
N ILE A 132 -6.80 1.47 -15.82
CA ILE A 132 -7.22 0.06 -15.72
C ILE A 132 -7.50 -0.39 -14.27
N SER A 133 -7.46 0.54 -13.32
CA SER A 133 -7.88 0.34 -11.92
C SER A 133 -9.36 0.65 -11.74
N ASP A 134 -10.00 0.06 -10.74
CA ASP A 134 -11.41 0.37 -10.40
C ASP A 134 -11.53 1.77 -9.81
N PHE A 135 -10.56 2.16 -8.98
CA PHE A 135 -10.35 3.53 -8.53
C PHE A 135 -8.90 3.76 -8.08
N SER A 136 -8.56 5.01 -7.83
CA SER A 136 -7.25 5.38 -7.33
C SER A 136 -7.32 6.27 -6.08
N LEU A 137 -6.27 6.18 -5.25
CA LEU A 137 -6.03 7.11 -4.16
C LEU A 137 -4.81 7.96 -4.50
N PHE A 138 -5.07 9.23 -4.80
CA PHE A 138 -4.02 10.21 -5.05
C PHE A 138 -3.45 10.75 -3.74
N VAL A 139 -2.12 10.70 -3.60
CA VAL A 139 -1.36 11.23 -2.46
C VAL A 139 -0.44 12.32 -2.98
N LYS A 140 -0.77 13.58 -2.76
CA LYS A 140 0.00 14.71 -3.28
C LYS A 140 1.36 14.80 -2.60
N ILE A 141 2.43 14.62 -3.37
CA ILE A 141 3.82 14.83 -2.92
C ILE A 141 4.39 16.05 -3.65
N SER A 142 4.71 17.10 -2.90
CA SER A 142 5.22 18.34 -3.47
C SER A 142 6.65 18.19 -4.01
N HIS A 143 7.50 17.47 -3.29
CA HIS A 143 8.85 17.09 -3.72
C HIS A 143 9.43 15.94 -2.86
N GLU A 144 10.53 15.32 -3.33
CA GLU A 144 11.10 14.13 -2.70
C GLU A 144 12.14 14.42 -1.60
N CYS A 145 12.49 15.66 -1.38
CA CYS A 145 13.46 16.12 -0.36
C CYS A 145 14.93 15.83 -0.68
N ASP A 146 15.26 15.12 -1.77
CA ASP A 146 16.63 15.02 -2.24
C ASP A 146 17.02 16.22 -3.12
N MET A 147 18.32 16.38 -3.36
CA MET A 147 18.87 17.53 -4.11
C MET A 147 18.41 17.59 -5.59
N PHE A 148 17.91 16.47 -6.12
CA PHE A 148 17.47 16.35 -7.51
C PHE A 148 15.96 16.24 -7.64
N ASN A 149 15.24 16.10 -6.54
CA ASN A 149 13.81 15.81 -6.51
C ASN A 149 13.41 14.53 -7.28
N ILE A 150 14.26 13.51 -7.23
CA ILE A 150 14.12 12.28 -8.03
C ILE A 150 14.00 11.04 -7.15
N VAL A 151 14.85 10.94 -6.11
CA VAL A 151 14.91 9.73 -5.28
C VAL A 151 13.62 9.59 -4.47
N PRO A 152 12.86 8.48 -4.60
CA PRO A 152 11.65 8.27 -3.82
C PRO A 152 11.96 8.18 -2.31
N ILE A 153 11.78 9.28 -1.60
CA ILE A 153 12.02 9.44 -0.16
C ILE A 153 10.72 9.86 0.51
N ALA A 154 10.21 11.06 0.20
CA ALA A 154 8.98 11.59 0.77
C ALA A 154 7.75 10.77 0.35
N SER A 155 7.67 10.37 -0.92
CA SER A 155 6.60 9.51 -1.42
C SER A 155 6.57 8.16 -0.70
N VAL A 156 7.72 7.50 -0.54
CA VAL A 156 7.84 6.23 0.17
C VAL A 156 7.43 6.36 1.64
N ALA A 157 7.86 7.43 2.31
CA ALA A 157 7.48 7.70 3.69
C ALA A 157 5.96 7.93 3.81
N ALA A 158 5.37 8.74 2.93
CA ALA A 158 3.94 9.04 2.92
C ALA A 158 3.09 7.78 2.68
N PHE A 159 3.42 6.96 1.68
CA PHE A 159 2.73 5.71 1.42
C PHE A 159 2.87 4.72 2.58
N THR A 160 4.05 4.66 3.21
CA THR A 160 4.26 3.80 4.39
C THR A 160 3.36 4.22 5.55
N VAL A 161 3.32 5.51 5.89
CA VAL A 161 2.46 6.00 6.97
C VAL A 161 0.99 5.85 6.63
N LEU A 162 0.59 6.09 5.38
CA LEU A 162 -0.79 5.85 4.91
C LEU A 162 -1.22 4.40 5.18
N PHE A 163 -0.45 3.41 4.71
CA PHE A 163 -0.82 2.01 4.89
C PHE A 163 -0.77 1.56 6.35
N GLN A 164 0.18 2.04 7.14
CA GLN A 164 0.20 1.78 8.60
C GLN A 164 -1.06 2.33 9.28
N SER A 165 -1.46 3.55 8.93
CA SER A 165 -2.65 4.18 9.49
C SER A 165 -3.93 3.43 9.10
N LEU A 166 -4.03 2.99 7.84
CA LEU A 166 -5.13 2.14 7.36
C LEU A 166 -5.18 0.81 8.11
N ALA A 167 -4.05 0.14 8.26
CA ALA A 167 -3.97 -1.14 8.95
C ALA A 167 -4.42 -1.05 10.41
N ILE A 168 -3.96 -0.01 11.13
CA ILE A 168 -4.36 0.26 12.53
C ILE A 168 -5.87 0.55 12.61
N HIS A 169 -6.37 1.42 11.74
CA HIS A 169 -7.79 1.77 11.70
C HIS A 169 -8.67 0.54 11.45
N LEU A 170 -8.31 -0.30 10.48
CA LEU A 170 -9.03 -1.52 10.12
C LEU A 170 -8.97 -2.58 11.22
N ALA A 171 -7.81 -2.75 11.86
CA ALA A 171 -7.67 -3.66 13.00
C ALA A 171 -8.56 -3.26 14.17
N HIS A 172 -8.61 -1.96 14.47
CA HIS A 172 -9.51 -1.41 15.49
C HIS A 172 -10.99 -1.63 15.09
N HIS A 173 -11.35 -1.33 13.84
CA HIS A 173 -12.71 -1.53 13.33
C HIS A 173 -13.16 -3.00 13.40
N ARG A 174 -12.24 -3.95 13.16
CA ARG A 174 -12.49 -5.40 13.25
C ARG A 174 -12.45 -5.93 14.70
N GLY A 175 -12.18 -5.09 15.68
CA GLY A 175 -12.14 -5.48 17.09
C GLY A 175 -10.97 -6.41 17.43
N LEU A 176 -9.79 -6.21 16.79
CA LEU A 176 -8.60 -7.02 17.08
C LEU A 176 -8.27 -6.92 18.59
N SER A 177 -8.32 -8.05 19.29
CA SER A 177 -7.93 -8.12 20.69
C SER A 177 -6.43 -8.30 20.88
N LEU A 178 -5.92 -7.95 22.06
CA LEU A 178 -4.53 -8.21 22.42
C LEU A 178 -4.23 -9.71 22.41
N ASP A 179 -5.14 -10.54 22.89
CA ASP A 179 -4.96 -12.00 22.94
C ASP A 179 -4.78 -12.57 21.54
N THR A 180 -5.67 -12.22 20.58
CA THR A 180 -5.55 -12.65 19.19
C THR A 180 -4.24 -12.14 18.55
N PHE A 181 -3.84 -10.89 18.85
CA PHE A 181 -2.58 -10.35 18.37
C PHE A 181 -1.38 -11.16 18.91
N LEU A 182 -1.35 -11.46 20.19
CA LEU A 182 -0.29 -12.22 20.83
C LEU A 182 -0.24 -13.69 20.33
N GLU A 183 -1.40 -14.30 20.05
CA GLU A 183 -1.47 -15.64 19.46
C GLU A 183 -0.73 -15.71 18.13
N ASN A 184 -0.81 -14.67 17.32
CA ASN A 184 -0.15 -14.60 16.01
C ASN A 184 1.33 -14.19 16.10
N HIS A 185 1.85 -13.84 17.31
CA HIS A 185 3.23 -13.40 17.51
C HIS A 185 3.97 -14.29 18.53
N PRO A 186 4.21 -15.59 18.21
CA PRO A 186 4.81 -16.51 19.18
C PRO A 186 6.29 -16.24 19.47
N GLY A 187 6.97 -15.46 18.64
CA GLY A 187 8.42 -15.20 18.71
C GLY A 187 8.78 -13.81 19.20
N GLY A 188 10.08 -13.59 19.44
CA GLY A 188 10.65 -12.30 19.83
C GLY A 188 10.11 -11.74 21.16
N HIS A 189 10.31 -10.43 21.37
CA HIS A 189 9.86 -9.76 22.59
C HIS A 189 8.32 -9.83 22.75
N ILE A 190 7.57 -9.71 21.66
CA ILE A 190 6.09 -9.77 21.71
C ILE A 190 5.64 -11.14 22.23
N GLY A 191 6.28 -12.23 21.80
CA GLY A 191 5.94 -13.58 22.28
C GLY A 191 6.16 -13.78 23.78
N THR A 192 7.03 -13.00 24.44
CA THR A 192 7.21 -13.05 25.89
C THR A 192 6.05 -12.45 26.66
N LEU A 193 5.28 -11.51 26.06
CA LEU A 193 4.13 -10.87 26.68
C LEU A 193 2.94 -11.84 26.85
N ARG A 194 2.91 -12.93 26.07
CA ARG A 194 1.89 -13.97 26.17
C ARG A 194 1.97 -14.82 27.46
N LYS A 195 3.12 -14.77 28.14
CA LYS A 195 3.39 -15.59 29.35
C LYS A 195 3.17 -14.83 30.66
N GLN A 196 2.72 -13.60 30.57
CA GLN A 196 2.35 -12.75 31.70
C GLN A 196 0.83 -12.69 31.84
#